data_687384a41be6aa7da9848035dd391d1b
#
_entry.id   687384a41be6aa7da9848035dd391d1b
#
_cell.length_a   1.000
_cell.length_b   1.000
_cell.length_c   1.000
_cell.angle_alpha   90.00
_cell.angle_beta   90.00
_cell.angle_gamma   90.00
#
_symmetry.space_group_name_H-M   'P 1'
#
loop_
_entity.id
_entity.type
_entity.pdbx_description
1 polymer ?
#
loop_
_entity_poly.entity_id
_entity_poly.type
_entity_poly.pdbx_seq_one_letter_code
_entity_poly.pdbx_strand_id
1 'polypeptide(L)'
;MSVNTDFAETEVDERQINLTRFPLFFPEKRTFFLEGSEYFNFGTSSGGGQYHASFLPFFSRRVGLVAGSQVPLLFGAKVFGRLGDTNISVVDVGTRRLDDAAAALVLPAKNLLAVRVSQNLWEESRVGVIFTDGNPASSGPAGADYNRLAGVDFRYATSRLFGDKNFTFDAWGVYDWWPDPDRKKHQGYGFRLDYPNDLWDMNSSYGYYGDGLDPGLGFISRPGVRTWSAMGAFMPRPDPGRGLGRYVRQFFVEPYVEFYWDLAGRLETRTLAVSPAVQFQSGDRVEGDISSTYDVLPFDFEVADGVVLPMGPYRYATFRVGFESASHRPWQVELNRHFGRFYSGRLAETEVGLSLRLKGYVTLGAVANLIRGRLPQGDFDENVYELKAGLFLSPDLGLMNYVQYDDVSKQLGWQSRLRWQIMPGNEVFLVYNRNWERRWDPMRRFAPLGDHGVFKVQLTIRP
;
A
#
# COMPACT_ATOMS: atom_id res chain seq x y z
N MET A 1 2.15 14.54 21.20
CA MET A 1 0.97 14.07 21.96
C MET A 1 -0.27 14.65 21.33
N SER A 2 -1.30 13.87 21.14
CA SER A 2 -2.57 14.30 20.57
C SER A 2 -3.72 13.84 21.47
N VAL A 3 -4.76 14.64 21.62
CA VAL A 3 -5.92 14.32 22.43
C VAL A 3 -7.17 14.53 21.59
N ASN A 4 -8.11 13.58 21.65
CA ASN A 4 -9.35 13.57 20.86
C ASN A 4 -9.08 13.74 19.36
N THR A 5 -8.14 12.96 18.84
CA THR A 5 -7.65 13.05 17.46
C THR A 5 -8.73 12.59 16.49
N ASP A 6 -9.07 13.46 15.53
CA ASP A 6 -9.88 13.12 14.38
C ASP A 6 -8.95 12.86 13.17
N PHE A 7 -9.32 11.91 12.32
CA PHE A 7 -8.57 11.56 11.10
C PHE A 7 -9.08 12.28 9.84
N ALA A 8 -9.98 13.23 10.01
CA ALA A 8 -10.62 13.93 8.90
C ALA A 8 -9.69 14.84 8.07
N GLU A 9 -8.45 15.04 8.51
CA GLU A 9 -7.43 15.80 7.76
C GLU A 9 -6.89 15.08 6.55
N THR A 10 -7.10 13.75 6.50
CA THR A 10 -6.48 12.92 5.48
C THR A 10 -7.25 12.97 4.17
N GLU A 11 -6.53 12.82 3.07
CA GLU A 11 -7.15 12.54 1.79
C GLU A 11 -7.90 11.21 1.86
N VAL A 12 -9.09 11.19 1.25
CA VAL A 12 -9.85 9.95 1.06
C VAL A 12 -8.97 8.96 0.29
N ASP A 13 -9.09 7.68 0.60
CA ASP A 13 -8.40 6.67 -0.16
C ASP A 13 -8.90 6.61 -1.59
N GLU A 14 -7.98 6.40 -2.51
CA GLU A 14 -8.31 6.11 -3.89
C GLU A 14 -9.08 4.79 -3.95
N ARG A 15 -10.21 4.80 -4.63
CA ARG A 15 -11.00 3.60 -4.81
C ARG A 15 -10.28 2.63 -5.71
N GLN A 16 -10.20 1.37 -5.28
CA GLN A 16 -9.55 0.31 -6.04
C GLN A 16 -10.50 -0.87 -6.16
N ILE A 17 -10.51 -1.50 -7.31
CA ILE A 17 -11.25 -2.72 -7.57
C ILE A 17 -10.34 -3.89 -7.24
N ASN A 18 -10.79 -4.77 -6.35
CA ASN A 18 -10.02 -5.94 -5.94
C ASN A 18 -10.48 -7.19 -6.69
N LEU A 19 -9.76 -7.56 -7.72
CA LEU A 19 -9.97 -8.79 -8.47
C LEU A 19 -9.22 -10.00 -7.89
N THR A 20 -8.68 -9.86 -6.68
CA THR A 20 -7.93 -10.92 -5.97
C THR A 20 -8.63 -11.28 -4.66
N ARG A 21 -8.33 -12.47 -4.14
CA ARG A 21 -8.83 -12.92 -2.82
C ARG A 21 -8.05 -12.35 -1.64
N PHE A 22 -7.05 -11.51 -1.89
CA PHE A 22 -6.17 -10.96 -0.86
C PHE A 22 -6.58 -9.55 -0.47
N PRO A 23 -6.33 -9.12 0.78
CA PRO A 23 -6.65 -7.78 1.22
C PRO A 23 -5.82 -6.74 0.46
N LEU A 24 -6.46 -5.63 0.09
CA LEU A 24 -5.77 -4.48 -0.48
C LEU A 24 -4.91 -3.80 0.60
N PHE A 25 -3.75 -3.33 0.17
CA PHE A 25 -2.87 -2.52 1.00
C PHE A 25 -3.09 -1.03 0.68
N PHE A 26 -3.46 -0.25 1.69
CA PHE A 26 -3.57 1.20 1.58
C PHE A 26 -2.50 1.85 2.45
N PRO A 27 -1.65 2.73 1.91
CA PRO A 27 -0.61 3.38 2.70
C PRO A 27 -1.18 4.29 3.78
N GLU A 28 -0.40 4.53 4.84
CA GLU A 28 -0.76 5.52 5.86
C GLU A 28 -0.72 6.94 5.25
N LYS A 29 -1.71 7.77 5.58
CA LYS A 29 -1.83 9.15 5.10
C LYS A 29 -1.88 10.19 6.25
N ARG A 30 -2.08 9.74 7.48
CA ARG A 30 -2.25 10.61 8.64
C ARG A 30 -0.91 11.16 9.12
N THR A 31 -0.80 12.47 9.20
CA THR A 31 0.44 13.18 9.56
C THR A 31 1.03 12.71 10.88
N PHE A 32 0.18 12.46 11.90
CA PHE A 32 0.61 11.95 13.20
C PHE A 32 1.41 10.65 13.09
N PHE A 33 1.03 9.73 12.21
CA PHE A 33 1.73 8.46 12.03
C PHE A 33 2.85 8.54 11.01
N LEU A 34 2.75 9.41 10.00
CA LEU A 34 3.78 9.57 8.97
C LEU A 34 5.08 10.17 9.53
N GLU A 35 4.95 11.16 10.42
CA GLU A 35 6.13 11.77 11.03
C GLU A 35 6.89 10.74 11.86
N GLY A 36 8.17 10.49 11.52
CA GLY A 36 9.02 9.49 12.19
C GLY A 36 8.62 8.02 11.89
N SER A 37 7.82 7.77 10.85
CA SER A 37 7.44 6.39 10.46
C SER A 37 8.64 5.53 10.07
N GLU A 38 9.71 6.15 9.56
CA GLU A 38 10.96 5.48 9.20
C GLU A 38 11.64 4.78 10.39
N TYR A 39 11.39 5.25 11.62
CA TYR A 39 11.90 4.61 12.83
C TYR A 39 11.24 3.25 13.11
N PHE A 40 10.04 2.99 12.53
CA PHE A 40 9.34 1.71 12.65
C PHE A 40 9.69 0.70 11.54
N ASN A 41 10.55 1.05 10.59
CA ASN A 41 10.99 0.12 9.56
C ASN A 41 11.57 -1.16 10.17
N PHE A 42 11.08 -2.31 9.71
CA PHE A 42 11.44 -3.64 10.21
C PHE A 42 11.61 -4.64 9.06
N GLY A 43 12.65 -5.44 9.13
CA GLY A 43 12.92 -6.52 8.17
C GLY A 43 12.96 -6.03 6.73
N THR A 44 12.18 -6.64 5.86
CA THR A 44 12.12 -6.36 4.43
C THR A 44 11.14 -5.25 4.04
N SER A 45 10.55 -4.54 5.00
CA SER A 45 9.57 -3.47 4.74
C SER A 45 10.12 -2.26 3.97
N SER A 46 11.43 -2.20 3.74
CA SER A 46 12.11 -1.10 3.04
C SER A 46 12.10 -1.18 1.51
N GLY A 47 11.47 -2.19 0.92
CA GLY A 47 11.39 -2.34 -0.54
C GLY A 47 10.18 -1.61 -1.11
N GLY A 48 10.31 -0.32 -1.42
CA GLY A 48 9.29 0.46 -2.13
C GLY A 48 9.15 0.06 -3.60
N GLY A 49 8.89 -1.21 -3.88
CA GLY A 49 8.48 -1.69 -5.20
C GLY A 49 6.96 -1.81 -5.28
N GLN A 50 6.40 -1.80 -6.48
CA GLN A 50 4.98 -1.99 -6.80
C GLN A 50 4.36 -3.29 -6.25
N TYR A 51 5.14 -4.13 -5.61
CA TYR A 51 4.74 -5.41 -5.04
C TYR A 51 4.55 -5.22 -3.55
N HIS A 52 3.31 -5.24 -3.14
CA HIS A 52 2.70 -5.06 -1.84
C HIS A 52 3.55 -5.57 -0.67
N ALA A 53 3.60 -4.80 0.41
CA ALA A 53 4.14 -5.29 1.67
C ALA A 53 3.41 -6.59 2.04
N SER A 54 4.10 -7.72 1.96
CA SER A 54 3.51 -9.01 2.31
C SER A 54 3.30 -9.15 3.81
N PHE A 55 4.13 -8.45 4.61
CA PHE A 55 4.08 -8.46 6.05
C PHE A 55 4.65 -7.18 6.66
N LEU A 56 3.93 -6.61 7.63
CA LEU A 56 4.36 -5.51 8.48
C LEU A 56 4.00 -5.85 9.93
N PRO A 57 4.95 -5.93 10.87
CA PRO A 57 4.66 -6.19 12.28
C PRO A 57 3.91 -5.03 12.95
N PHE A 58 4.09 -3.80 12.45
CA PHE A 58 3.33 -2.62 12.83
C PHE A 58 2.85 -1.88 11.59
N PHE A 59 1.55 -1.64 11.52
CA PHE A 59 0.87 -0.91 10.46
C PHE A 59 -0.11 0.07 11.08
N SER A 60 0.31 1.31 11.20
CA SER A 60 -0.44 2.36 11.91
C SER A 60 -1.87 2.56 11.39
N ARG A 61 -2.13 2.26 10.13
CA ARG A 61 -3.46 2.40 9.54
C ARG A 61 -4.51 1.51 10.22
N ARG A 62 -4.14 0.42 10.88
CA ARG A 62 -5.08 -0.38 11.70
C ARG A 62 -5.56 0.36 12.95
N VAL A 63 -4.81 1.38 13.41
CA VAL A 63 -5.19 2.20 14.56
C VAL A 63 -6.30 3.17 14.18
N GLY A 64 -7.47 3.06 14.80
CA GLY A 64 -8.61 3.96 14.59
C GLY A 64 -9.43 3.68 13.33
N LEU A 65 -9.19 2.55 12.64
CA LEU A 65 -10.00 2.13 11.49
C LEU A 65 -10.21 0.61 11.54
N VAL A 66 -11.46 0.16 11.65
CA VAL A 66 -11.83 -1.26 11.70
C VAL A 66 -13.00 -1.52 10.78
N ALA A 67 -12.86 -2.44 9.84
CA ALA A 67 -13.89 -2.82 8.86
C ALA A 67 -14.54 -1.62 8.16
N GLY A 68 -13.76 -0.57 7.84
CA GLY A 68 -14.28 0.67 7.23
C GLY A 68 -14.87 1.68 8.20
N SER A 69 -15.15 1.31 9.46
CA SER A 69 -15.67 2.20 10.49
C SER A 69 -14.54 2.92 11.24
N GLN A 70 -14.74 4.20 11.50
CA GLN A 70 -13.78 5.00 12.28
C GLN A 70 -13.97 4.73 13.78
N VAL A 71 -12.92 4.29 14.45
CA VAL A 71 -12.89 4.09 15.91
C VAL A 71 -12.35 5.36 16.56
N PRO A 72 -13.16 6.05 17.39
CA PRO A 72 -12.74 7.30 18.02
C PRO A 72 -11.52 7.09 18.93
N LEU A 73 -10.53 7.99 18.81
CA LEU A 73 -9.35 7.96 19.66
C LEU A 73 -9.55 8.81 20.92
N LEU A 74 -9.11 8.32 22.06
CA LEU A 74 -9.07 9.06 23.31
C LEU A 74 -7.82 9.91 23.40
N PHE A 75 -6.66 9.31 23.14
CA PHE A 75 -5.36 9.96 23.08
C PHE A 75 -4.43 9.24 22.12
N GLY A 76 -3.40 9.96 21.67
CA GLY A 76 -2.24 9.41 20.94
C GLY A 76 -0.97 10.04 21.47
N ALA A 77 -0.02 9.22 21.91
CA ALA A 77 1.32 9.63 22.30
C ALA A 77 2.34 8.97 21.38
N LYS A 78 3.30 9.76 20.93
CA LYS A 78 4.41 9.25 20.12
C LYS A 78 5.72 9.91 20.55
N VAL A 79 6.74 9.08 20.72
CA VAL A 79 8.11 9.51 20.97
C VAL A 79 9.00 8.79 19.98
N PHE A 80 9.83 9.52 19.28
CA PHE A 80 10.81 8.94 18.35
C PHE A 80 12.05 9.82 18.28
N GLY A 81 13.17 9.20 17.98
CA GLY A 81 14.42 9.92 17.80
C GLY A 81 15.64 9.01 17.87
N ARG A 82 16.80 9.63 17.82
CA ARG A 82 18.09 8.98 17.85
C ARG A 82 18.90 9.44 19.06
N LEU A 83 19.43 8.48 19.82
CA LEU A 83 20.32 8.68 20.94
C LEU A 83 21.67 8.00 20.65
N GLY A 84 22.68 8.77 20.25
CA GLY A 84 23.92 8.19 19.71
C GLY A 84 23.64 7.35 18.46
N ASP A 85 23.94 6.06 18.52
CA ASP A 85 23.67 5.12 17.41
C ASP A 85 22.38 4.32 17.60
N THR A 86 21.62 4.59 18.67
CA THR A 86 20.36 3.92 18.98
C THR A 86 19.17 4.76 18.48
N ASN A 87 18.32 4.17 17.67
CA ASN A 87 17.04 4.74 17.27
C ASN A 87 15.93 4.15 18.14
N ILE A 88 15.04 5.00 18.65
CA ILE A 88 13.93 4.61 19.51
C ILE A 88 12.66 5.19 18.95
N SER A 89 11.60 4.40 18.90
CA SER A 89 10.26 4.87 18.58
C SER A 89 9.22 4.14 19.41
N VAL A 90 8.29 4.91 19.96
CA VAL A 90 7.18 4.42 20.77
C VAL A 90 5.92 5.13 20.29
N VAL A 91 4.87 4.37 20.02
CA VAL A 91 3.51 4.87 19.78
C VAL A 91 2.57 4.18 20.74
N ASP A 92 1.78 4.98 21.45
CA ASP A 92 0.76 4.52 22.39
C ASP A 92 -0.54 5.26 22.13
N VAL A 93 -1.61 4.51 21.83
CA VAL A 93 -2.91 5.08 21.43
C VAL A 93 -4.03 4.41 22.21
N GLY A 94 -4.81 5.24 22.92
CA GLY A 94 -6.05 4.82 23.54
C GLY A 94 -7.24 5.04 22.62
N THR A 95 -8.07 4.01 22.40
CA THR A 95 -9.33 4.12 21.67
C THR A 95 -10.50 4.26 22.64
N ARG A 96 -11.62 4.83 22.15
CA ARG A 96 -12.91 4.79 22.84
C ARG A 96 -13.69 3.57 22.42
N ARG A 97 -14.71 3.21 23.19
CA ARG A 97 -15.72 2.25 22.75
C ARG A 97 -16.40 2.76 21.47
N LEU A 98 -16.55 1.90 20.49
CA LEU A 98 -17.38 2.12 19.31
C LEU A 98 -18.63 1.24 19.41
N ASP A 99 -19.77 1.81 19.10
CA ASP A 99 -21.05 1.12 18.94
C ASP A 99 -21.65 1.60 17.62
N ASP A 100 -21.34 0.92 16.54
CA ASP A 100 -21.78 1.26 15.17
C ASP A 100 -22.88 0.29 14.75
N ALA A 101 -24.12 0.69 14.95
CA ALA A 101 -25.28 -0.14 14.61
C ALA A 101 -25.43 -0.36 13.10
N ALA A 102 -24.94 0.56 12.25
CA ALA A 102 -25.03 0.44 10.80
C ALA A 102 -24.06 -0.62 10.27
N ALA A 103 -22.87 -0.72 10.88
CA ALA A 103 -21.88 -1.74 10.57
C ALA A 103 -22.04 -3.04 11.39
N ALA A 104 -23.01 -3.10 12.29
CA ALA A 104 -23.17 -4.18 13.30
C ALA A 104 -21.86 -4.43 14.08
N LEU A 105 -21.13 -3.37 14.40
CA LEU A 105 -19.78 -3.43 14.99
C LEU A 105 -19.79 -2.82 16.38
N VAL A 106 -19.41 -3.62 17.38
CA VAL A 106 -19.24 -3.17 18.77
C VAL A 106 -17.81 -3.47 19.20
N LEU A 107 -17.05 -2.43 19.49
CA LEU A 107 -15.65 -2.54 19.93
C LEU A 107 -15.47 -1.91 21.31
N PRO A 108 -14.84 -2.60 22.28
CA PRO A 108 -14.48 -2.00 23.58
C PRO A 108 -13.37 -0.95 23.40
N ALA A 109 -13.23 -0.08 24.38
CA ALA A 109 -12.07 0.80 24.51
C ALA A 109 -10.79 -0.04 24.68
N LYS A 110 -9.72 0.32 23.99
CA LYS A 110 -8.44 -0.43 24.00
C LYS A 110 -7.25 0.50 24.09
N ASN A 111 -6.14 -0.06 24.56
CA ASN A 111 -4.82 0.53 24.44
C ASN A 111 -4.02 -0.23 23.38
N LEU A 112 -3.36 0.49 22.50
CA LEU A 112 -2.62 -0.01 21.35
C LEU A 112 -1.18 0.53 21.42
N LEU A 113 -0.21 -0.37 21.64
CA LEU A 113 1.18 -0.01 21.86
C LEU A 113 2.09 -0.60 20.78
N ALA A 114 2.96 0.22 20.23
CA ALA A 114 4.08 -0.24 19.40
C ALA A 114 5.39 0.39 19.88
N VAL A 115 6.41 -0.45 20.04
CA VAL A 115 7.76 -0.06 20.46
C VAL A 115 8.77 -0.60 19.48
N ARG A 116 9.67 0.24 19.02
CA ARG A 116 10.77 -0.13 18.14
C ARG A 116 12.07 0.44 18.67
N VAL A 117 13.08 -0.40 18.80
CA VAL A 117 14.46 0.01 19.14
C VAL A 117 15.39 -0.61 18.12
N SER A 118 16.27 0.18 17.54
CA SER A 118 17.30 -0.31 16.62
C SER A 118 18.64 0.36 16.87
N GLN A 119 19.71 -0.41 16.78
CA GLN A 119 21.09 0.01 16.94
C GLN A 119 21.77 0.02 15.57
N ASN A 120 22.31 1.16 15.18
CA ASN A 120 23.16 1.24 14.00
C ASN A 120 24.49 0.56 14.29
N LEU A 121 24.94 -0.23 13.34
CA LEU A 121 26.18 -0.99 13.39
C LEU A 121 27.03 -0.62 12.18
N TRP A 122 28.32 -0.48 12.41
CA TRP A 122 29.26 -0.12 11.34
C TRP A 122 28.82 1.15 10.60
N GLU A 123 29.06 1.23 9.28
CA GLU A 123 28.74 2.41 8.48
C GLU A 123 27.26 2.44 8.04
N GLU A 124 26.69 1.29 7.66
CA GLU A 124 25.37 1.23 6.99
C GLU A 124 24.45 0.13 7.53
N SER A 125 24.91 -0.62 8.53
CA SER A 125 24.20 -1.81 9.04
C SER A 125 23.40 -1.48 10.29
N ARG A 126 22.45 -2.36 10.67
CA ARG A 126 21.66 -2.20 11.89
C ARG A 126 21.12 -3.53 12.40
N VAL A 127 20.86 -3.59 13.69
CA VAL A 127 20.05 -4.63 14.33
C VAL A 127 18.92 -3.96 15.11
N GLY A 128 17.77 -4.62 15.24
CA GLY A 128 16.67 -4.02 15.95
C GLY A 128 15.67 -5.02 16.50
N VAL A 129 14.84 -4.54 17.40
CA VAL A 129 13.74 -5.28 18.02
C VAL A 129 12.46 -4.49 17.93
N ILE A 130 11.33 -5.17 17.74
CA ILE A 130 10.00 -4.56 17.72
C ILE A 130 9.10 -5.32 18.69
N PHE A 131 8.20 -4.60 19.33
CA PHE A 131 7.12 -5.15 20.15
C PHE A 131 5.84 -4.40 19.86
N THR A 132 4.73 -5.13 19.70
CA THR A 132 3.38 -4.56 19.62
C THR A 132 2.43 -5.25 20.57
N ASP A 133 1.49 -4.51 21.14
CA ASP A 133 0.43 -5.02 22.02
C ASP A 133 -0.92 -4.41 21.63
N GLY A 134 -1.91 -5.24 21.39
CA GLY A 134 -3.28 -4.88 21.08
C GLY A 134 -3.76 -5.34 19.73
N ASN A 135 -5.09 -5.50 19.61
CA ASN A 135 -5.82 -5.78 18.38
C ASN A 135 -7.04 -4.85 18.30
N PRO A 136 -7.04 -3.85 17.41
CA PRO A 136 -8.14 -2.90 17.29
C PRO A 136 -9.45 -3.55 16.86
N ALA A 137 -9.39 -4.65 16.11
CA ALA A 137 -10.57 -5.36 15.57
C ALA A 137 -11.20 -6.37 16.55
N SER A 138 -10.55 -6.65 17.67
CA SER A 138 -11.07 -7.62 18.63
C SER A 138 -12.28 -7.09 19.39
N SER A 139 -13.34 -7.89 19.50
CA SER A 139 -14.58 -7.58 20.21
C SER A 139 -14.64 -8.11 21.65
N GLY A 140 -13.65 -8.91 22.07
CA GLY A 140 -13.60 -9.50 23.41
C GLY A 140 -13.36 -8.46 24.53
N PRO A 141 -13.69 -8.80 25.79
CA PRO A 141 -13.43 -7.93 26.93
C PRO A 141 -11.93 -7.70 27.12
N ALA A 142 -11.56 -6.51 27.59
CA ALA A 142 -10.17 -6.16 27.88
C ALA A 142 -9.52 -7.20 28.81
N GLY A 143 -8.42 -7.80 28.37
CA GLY A 143 -7.66 -8.82 29.10
C GLY A 143 -7.92 -10.27 28.70
N ALA A 144 -9.05 -10.60 28.07
CA ALA A 144 -9.31 -11.93 27.51
C ALA A 144 -8.87 -12.08 26.04
N ASP A 145 -8.56 -10.96 25.38
CA ASP A 145 -8.37 -10.86 23.95
C ASP A 145 -7.12 -10.01 23.66
N TYR A 146 -5.98 -10.51 24.05
CA TYR A 146 -4.70 -9.88 23.77
C TYR A 146 -4.13 -10.38 22.43
N ASN A 147 -3.40 -9.51 21.76
CA ASN A 147 -2.52 -9.88 20.65
C ASN A 147 -1.22 -9.13 20.82
N ARG A 148 -0.14 -9.87 21.03
CA ARG A 148 1.20 -9.35 21.24
C ARG A 148 2.11 -9.93 20.19
N LEU A 149 2.97 -9.10 19.64
CA LEU A 149 4.00 -9.56 18.72
C LEU A 149 5.35 -9.04 19.19
N ALA A 150 6.36 -9.90 19.15
CA ALA A 150 7.75 -9.50 19.27
C ALA A 150 8.54 -9.97 18.05
N GLY A 151 9.52 -9.16 17.66
CA GLY A 151 10.37 -9.47 16.52
C GLY A 151 11.76 -8.92 16.64
N VAL A 152 12.68 -9.52 15.89
CA VAL A 152 14.07 -9.09 15.72
C VAL A 152 14.39 -9.01 14.25
N ASP A 153 15.16 -8.00 13.85
CA ASP A 153 15.69 -7.88 12.48
C ASP A 153 17.16 -7.46 12.51
N PHE A 154 17.82 -7.84 11.44
CA PHE A 154 19.20 -7.50 11.16
C PHE A 154 19.32 -7.05 9.71
N ARG A 155 20.03 -5.96 9.47
CA ARG A 155 20.41 -5.48 8.15
C ARG A 155 21.92 -5.32 8.08
N TYR A 156 22.54 -6.02 7.17
CA TYR A 156 23.88 -5.71 6.70
C TYR A 156 23.78 -4.90 5.41
N ALA A 157 24.49 -3.78 5.33
CA ALA A 157 24.55 -2.99 4.11
C ALA A 157 25.99 -2.50 3.87
N THR A 158 26.36 -2.41 2.61
CA THR A 158 27.65 -1.87 2.19
C THR A 158 27.54 -1.25 0.79
N SER A 159 28.23 -0.14 0.58
CA SER A 159 28.42 0.49 -0.72
C SER A 159 29.78 0.14 -1.37
N ARG A 160 30.52 -0.81 -0.78
CA ARG A 160 31.89 -1.17 -1.17
C ARG A 160 32.08 -2.62 -1.58
N LEU A 161 31.00 -3.36 -1.89
CA LEU A 161 31.12 -4.70 -2.41
C LEU A 161 31.89 -4.67 -3.74
N PHE A 162 32.93 -5.50 -3.86
CA PHE A 162 33.84 -5.50 -5.03
C PHE A 162 34.47 -4.12 -5.34
N GLY A 163 34.52 -3.22 -4.34
CA GLY A 163 35.13 -1.89 -4.41
C GLY A 163 34.14 -0.74 -4.47
N ASP A 164 33.06 -0.82 -5.28
CA ASP A 164 32.16 0.28 -5.56
C ASP A 164 30.67 -0.13 -5.70
N LYS A 165 30.30 -1.34 -5.31
CA LYS A 165 28.94 -1.84 -5.50
C LYS A 165 28.15 -1.84 -4.19
N ASN A 166 26.86 -1.53 -4.32
CA ASN A 166 25.91 -1.64 -3.24
C ASN A 166 25.46 -3.09 -3.05
N PHE A 167 25.32 -3.47 -1.80
CA PHE A 167 24.75 -4.76 -1.43
C PHE A 167 24.06 -4.65 -0.08
N THR A 168 22.89 -5.27 0.06
CA THR A 168 22.23 -5.43 1.34
C THR A 168 21.80 -6.87 1.58
N PHE A 169 21.83 -7.27 2.84
CA PHE A 169 21.26 -8.49 3.36
C PHE A 169 20.38 -8.15 4.55
N ASP A 170 19.10 -8.42 4.44
CA ASP A 170 18.13 -8.26 5.53
C ASP A 170 17.67 -9.65 6.00
N ALA A 171 17.58 -9.84 7.31
CA ALA A 171 16.99 -11.02 7.93
C ALA A 171 16.08 -10.60 9.09
N TRP A 172 14.98 -11.33 9.29
CA TRP A 172 14.03 -11.01 10.34
C TRP A 172 13.32 -12.24 10.85
N GLY A 173 12.83 -12.13 12.09
CA GLY A 173 11.99 -13.13 12.71
C GLY A 173 11.01 -12.49 13.68
N VAL A 174 9.79 -13.01 13.73
CA VAL A 174 8.71 -12.57 14.61
C VAL A 174 8.00 -13.76 15.21
N TYR A 175 7.39 -13.54 16.35
CA TYR A 175 6.43 -14.43 16.95
C TYR A 175 5.30 -13.61 17.57
N ASP A 176 4.05 -14.03 17.37
CA ASP A 176 2.90 -13.43 18.01
C ASP A 176 2.27 -14.36 19.06
N TRP A 177 1.57 -13.76 19.99
CA TRP A 177 0.83 -14.45 21.06
C TRP A 177 -0.58 -13.90 21.09
N TRP A 178 -1.54 -14.76 20.83
CA TRP A 178 -2.96 -14.47 20.99
C TRP A 178 -3.70 -15.78 21.31
N PRO A 179 -4.92 -15.73 21.90
CA PRO A 179 -5.69 -16.92 22.22
C PRO A 179 -6.06 -17.68 20.93
N ASP A 180 -5.33 -18.76 20.65
CA ASP A 180 -5.58 -19.62 19.48
C ASP A 180 -5.91 -21.05 19.95
N PRO A 181 -7.20 -21.46 19.90
CA PRO A 181 -7.61 -22.81 20.28
C PRO A 181 -7.08 -23.88 19.33
N ASP A 182 -6.79 -23.54 18.07
CA ASP A 182 -6.34 -24.46 17.02
C ASP A 182 -4.83 -24.75 17.08
N ARG A 183 -4.10 -24.04 17.94
CA ARG A 183 -2.64 -24.18 18.13
C ARG A 183 -1.83 -24.10 16.84
N LYS A 184 -2.18 -23.14 16.01
CA LYS A 184 -1.50 -22.86 14.73
C LYS A 184 -0.07 -22.38 14.94
N LYS A 185 0.64 -22.19 13.85
CA LYS A 185 2.02 -21.72 13.86
C LYS A 185 2.05 -20.18 13.85
N HIS A 186 2.54 -19.59 14.92
CA HIS A 186 2.55 -18.15 15.17
C HIS A 186 3.84 -17.44 14.74
N GLN A 187 4.82 -18.17 14.23
CA GLN A 187 6.09 -17.57 13.79
C GLN A 187 6.06 -17.09 12.35
N GLY A 188 6.80 -16.01 12.12
CA GLY A 188 7.19 -15.56 10.80
C GLY A 188 8.69 -15.30 10.75
N TYR A 189 9.35 -15.60 9.63
CA TYR A 189 10.75 -15.28 9.43
C TYR A 189 11.09 -15.22 7.94
N GLY A 190 12.15 -14.50 7.63
CA GLY A 190 12.59 -14.40 6.25
C GLY A 190 13.91 -13.67 6.10
N PHE A 191 14.34 -13.60 4.84
CA PHE A 191 15.53 -12.83 4.46
C PHE A 191 15.37 -12.24 3.07
N ARG A 192 16.16 -11.22 2.77
CA ARG A 192 16.30 -10.58 1.46
C ARG A 192 17.76 -10.32 1.17
N LEU A 193 18.16 -10.62 -0.05
CA LEU A 193 19.40 -10.19 -0.66
C LEU A 193 19.07 -9.13 -1.70
N ASP A 194 19.85 -8.05 -1.77
CA ASP A 194 19.61 -6.95 -2.70
C ASP A 194 20.93 -6.38 -3.22
N TYR A 195 21.05 -6.29 -4.52
CA TYR A 195 22.22 -5.76 -5.25
C TYR A 195 21.79 -4.60 -6.16
N PRO A 196 21.41 -3.42 -5.58
CA PRO A 196 20.84 -2.29 -6.30
C PRO A 196 21.92 -1.44 -6.97
N ASN A 197 22.33 -1.81 -8.18
CA ASN A 197 23.39 -1.11 -8.92
C ASN A 197 22.92 -0.70 -10.31
N ASP A 198 23.68 0.19 -10.96
CA ASP A 198 23.26 0.91 -12.15
C ASP A 198 23.01 0.06 -13.40
N LEU A 199 23.90 -0.91 -13.68
CA LEU A 199 23.77 -1.79 -14.84
C LEU A 199 22.91 -3.03 -14.49
N TRP A 200 23.07 -3.53 -13.27
CA TRP A 200 22.37 -4.69 -12.75
C TRP A 200 21.76 -4.34 -11.41
N ASP A 201 20.45 -4.47 -11.30
CA ASP A 201 19.72 -4.47 -10.05
C ASP A 201 19.11 -5.85 -9.86
N MET A 202 19.45 -6.52 -8.77
CA MET A 202 19.02 -7.89 -8.51
C MET A 202 18.60 -8.02 -7.05
N ASN A 203 17.47 -8.68 -6.82
CA ASN A 203 17.08 -9.04 -5.47
C ASN A 203 16.47 -10.43 -5.41
N SER A 204 16.54 -11.04 -4.24
CA SER A 204 15.88 -12.29 -3.92
C SER A 204 15.41 -12.26 -2.49
N SER A 205 14.19 -12.71 -2.23
CA SER A 205 13.62 -12.77 -0.90
C SER A 205 12.95 -14.11 -0.64
N TYR A 206 13.03 -14.54 0.63
CA TYR A 206 12.31 -15.68 1.15
C TYR A 206 11.54 -15.28 2.39
N GLY A 207 10.33 -15.79 2.53
CA GLY A 207 9.47 -15.60 3.69
C GLY A 207 8.77 -16.88 4.09
N TYR A 208 8.66 -17.10 5.38
CA TYR A 208 7.81 -18.11 6.01
C TYR A 208 6.82 -17.39 6.91
N TYR A 209 5.54 -17.67 6.72
CA TYR A 209 4.44 -17.07 7.48
C TYR A 209 3.57 -18.20 8.01
N GLY A 210 3.54 -18.37 9.33
CA GLY A 210 2.71 -19.38 10.00
C GLY A 210 1.23 -19.14 9.74
N ASP A 211 0.44 -20.20 9.83
CA ASP A 211 -1.02 -20.15 9.63
C ASP A 211 -1.77 -19.53 10.81
N GLY A 212 -1.10 -19.38 11.96
CA GLY A 212 -1.58 -18.66 13.13
C GLY A 212 -0.97 -17.27 13.29
N LEU A 213 -0.07 -16.84 12.40
CA LEU A 213 0.51 -15.49 12.44
C LEU A 213 -0.55 -14.44 12.07
N ASP A 214 -1.00 -13.70 13.06
CA ASP A 214 -1.96 -12.59 12.93
C ASP A 214 -1.48 -11.37 13.73
N PRO A 215 -0.67 -10.49 13.12
CA PRO A 215 -0.17 -9.30 13.80
C PRO A 215 -1.32 -8.31 14.06
N GLY A 216 -1.84 -8.25 15.28
CA GLY A 216 -3.00 -7.43 15.65
C GLY A 216 -2.87 -5.96 15.25
N LEU A 217 -1.70 -5.37 15.41
CA LEU A 217 -1.37 -4.00 14.96
C LEU A 217 -0.59 -3.95 13.65
N GLY A 218 -0.42 -5.09 12.98
CA GLY A 218 0.36 -5.19 11.75
C GLY A 218 -0.50 -5.45 10.51
N PHE A 219 0.16 -5.85 9.44
CA PHE A 219 -0.47 -6.27 8.19
C PHE A 219 0.17 -7.57 7.72
N ILE A 220 -0.63 -8.49 7.27
CA ILE A 220 -0.20 -9.70 6.56
C ILE A 220 -1.18 -9.96 5.41
N SER A 221 -0.65 -10.08 4.21
CA SER A 221 -1.49 -10.34 3.03
C SER A 221 -1.93 -11.80 2.92
N ARG A 222 -1.07 -12.72 3.35
CA ARG A 222 -1.28 -14.17 3.18
C ARG A 222 -0.56 -14.97 4.26
N PRO A 223 -1.23 -15.38 5.35
CA PRO A 223 -0.69 -16.32 6.33
C PRO A 223 -0.72 -17.76 5.80
N GLY A 224 -0.01 -18.68 6.46
CA GLY A 224 -0.02 -20.10 6.12
C GLY A 224 0.81 -20.44 4.89
N VAL A 225 1.80 -19.64 4.51
CA VAL A 225 2.57 -19.85 3.28
C VAL A 225 4.09 -19.71 3.48
N ARG A 226 4.81 -20.30 2.54
CA ARG A 226 6.22 -19.98 2.26
C ARG A 226 6.29 -19.26 0.94
N THR A 227 7.13 -18.23 0.85
CA THR A 227 7.30 -17.45 -0.37
C THR A 227 8.75 -17.43 -0.79
N TRP A 228 8.98 -17.43 -2.08
CA TRP A 228 10.27 -17.09 -2.66
C TRP A 228 10.04 -16.22 -3.88
N SER A 229 10.76 -15.11 -3.95
CA SER A 229 10.76 -14.25 -5.13
C SER A 229 12.18 -13.87 -5.52
N ALA A 230 12.38 -13.64 -6.80
CA ALA A 230 13.60 -13.05 -7.31
C ALA A 230 13.28 -12.13 -8.49
N MET A 231 14.00 -11.02 -8.55
CA MET A 231 13.95 -10.05 -9.64
C MET A 231 15.37 -9.76 -10.09
N GLY A 232 15.55 -9.61 -11.39
CA GLY A 232 16.75 -9.05 -11.99
C GLY A 232 16.36 -7.90 -12.91
N ALA A 233 17.18 -6.85 -12.97
CA ALA A 233 17.05 -5.80 -13.96
C ALA A 233 18.38 -5.59 -14.66
N PHE A 234 18.38 -5.72 -16.00
CA PHE A 234 19.49 -5.34 -16.83
C PHE A 234 19.19 -4.00 -17.49
N MET A 235 19.99 -2.96 -17.18
CA MET A 235 19.67 -1.57 -17.44
C MET A 235 20.75 -0.83 -18.26
N PRO A 236 21.07 -1.27 -19.48
CA PRO A 236 22.14 -0.65 -20.29
C PRO A 236 21.76 0.74 -20.79
N ARG A 237 22.76 1.62 -20.82
CA ARG A 237 22.67 2.95 -21.42
C ARG A 237 23.49 3.02 -22.69
N PRO A 238 22.85 3.28 -23.86
CA PRO A 238 23.59 3.51 -25.09
C PRO A 238 24.34 4.84 -25.04
N ASP A 239 25.43 4.96 -25.82
CA ASP A 239 26.22 6.20 -25.93
C ASP A 239 25.33 7.36 -26.45
N PRO A 240 25.13 8.45 -25.65
CA PRO A 240 24.25 9.55 -26.02
C PRO A 240 24.59 10.24 -27.33
N GLY A 241 25.84 10.16 -27.79
CA GLY A 241 26.32 10.79 -29.02
C GLY A 241 26.08 9.97 -30.29
N ARG A 242 25.71 8.67 -30.21
CA ARG A 242 25.73 7.74 -31.33
C ARG A 242 24.45 6.90 -31.47
N GLY A 243 24.03 6.68 -32.70
CA GLY A 243 22.97 5.73 -33.02
C GLY A 243 21.69 5.95 -32.21
N LEU A 244 21.22 4.90 -31.57
CA LEU A 244 20.03 4.90 -30.74
C LEU A 244 20.16 5.80 -29.49
N GLY A 245 21.37 6.01 -28.96
CA GLY A 245 21.57 6.83 -27.77
C GLY A 245 21.21 8.30 -27.94
N ARG A 246 21.04 8.78 -29.18
CA ARG A 246 20.47 10.13 -29.44
C ARG A 246 19.01 10.26 -29.02
N TYR A 247 18.28 9.16 -29.00
CA TYR A 247 16.85 9.12 -28.68
C TYR A 247 16.55 8.35 -27.40
N VAL A 248 17.29 7.28 -27.16
CA VAL A 248 17.10 6.37 -26.02
C VAL A 248 18.12 6.66 -24.93
N ARG A 249 17.62 6.93 -23.74
CA ARG A 249 18.44 7.14 -22.54
C ARG A 249 18.86 5.83 -21.89
N GLN A 250 17.92 4.87 -21.78
CA GLN A 250 18.16 3.61 -21.10
C GLN A 250 17.18 2.56 -21.55
N PHE A 251 17.64 1.32 -21.65
CA PHE A 251 16.81 0.13 -21.77
C PHE A 251 16.68 -0.56 -20.43
N PHE A 252 15.60 -1.29 -20.24
CA PHE A 252 15.33 -2.10 -19.06
C PHE A 252 14.83 -3.46 -19.53
N VAL A 253 15.35 -4.53 -18.93
CA VAL A 253 14.82 -5.88 -19.07
C VAL A 253 14.77 -6.48 -17.67
N GLU A 254 13.57 -6.70 -17.17
CA GLU A 254 13.32 -7.03 -15.76
C GLU A 254 12.60 -8.38 -15.66
N PRO A 255 13.32 -9.53 -15.65
CA PRO A 255 12.74 -10.82 -15.31
C PRO A 255 12.36 -10.86 -13.82
N TYR A 256 11.20 -11.42 -13.56
CA TYR A 256 10.64 -11.63 -12.23
C TYR A 256 10.08 -13.02 -12.07
N VAL A 257 10.32 -13.63 -10.91
CA VAL A 257 9.74 -14.90 -10.51
C VAL A 257 9.24 -14.83 -9.09
N GLU A 258 8.08 -15.45 -8.82
CA GLU A 258 7.50 -15.52 -7.49
C GLU A 258 6.77 -16.84 -7.31
N PHE A 259 6.94 -17.44 -6.15
CA PHE A 259 6.33 -18.69 -5.76
C PHE A 259 5.73 -18.59 -4.36
N TYR A 260 4.54 -19.15 -4.20
CA TYR A 260 3.90 -19.40 -2.92
C TYR A 260 3.62 -20.89 -2.79
N TRP A 261 4.04 -21.46 -1.69
CA TRP A 261 3.71 -22.81 -1.28
C TRP A 261 2.95 -22.77 0.03
N ASP A 262 1.99 -23.68 0.22
CA ASP A 262 1.40 -23.91 1.52
C ASP A 262 2.45 -24.49 2.51
N LEU A 263 2.08 -24.60 3.79
CA LEU A 263 3.00 -25.13 4.81
C LEU A 263 3.32 -26.65 4.63
N ALA A 264 2.52 -27.36 3.84
CA ALA A 264 2.79 -28.74 3.44
C ALA A 264 3.72 -28.85 2.20
N GLY A 265 4.08 -27.72 1.59
CA GLY A 265 4.98 -27.66 0.44
C GLY A 265 4.27 -27.78 -0.93
N ARG A 266 2.95 -27.73 -0.99
CA ARG A 266 2.20 -27.73 -2.25
C ARG A 266 2.22 -26.34 -2.86
N LEU A 267 2.50 -26.25 -4.15
CA LEU A 267 2.50 -24.99 -4.89
C LEU A 267 1.07 -24.44 -4.99
N GLU A 268 0.87 -23.22 -4.48
CA GLU A 268 -0.41 -22.52 -4.57
C GLU A 268 -0.40 -21.42 -5.64
N THR A 269 0.67 -20.63 -5.70
CA THR A 269 0.78 -19.56 -6.70
C THR A 269 2.19 -19.52 -7.27
N ARG A 270 2.29 -19.30 -8.57
CA ARG A 270 3.55 -19.01 -9.26
C ARG A 270 3.32 -17.92 -10.29
N THR A 271 4.16 -16.90 -10.26
CA THR A 271 4.23 -15.85 -11.27
C THR A 271 5.60 -15.85 -11.92
N LEU A 272 5.63 -15.87 -13.25
CA LEU A 272 6.83 -15.68 -14.05
C LEU A 272 6.55 -14.51 -14.98
N ALA A 273 7.39 -13.49 -14.94
CA ALA A 273 7.20 -12.29 -15.75
C ALA A 273 8.50 -11.76 -16.34
N VAL A 274 8.40 -11.02 -17.43
CA VAL A 274 9.48 -10.20 -17.99
C VAL A 274 8.90 -8.85 -18.36
N SER A 275 9.51 -7.79 -17.84
CA SER A 275 9.07 -6.41 -18.09
C SER A 275 10.14 -5.64 -18.86
N PRO A 276 10.06 -5.57 -20.21
CA PRO A 276 10.91 -4.69 -21.01
C PRO A 276 10.43 -3.23 -20.91
N ALA A 277 11.37 -2.29 -20.81
CA ALA A 277 11.05 -0.88 -20.90
C ALA A 277 12.14 -0.06 -21.62
N VAL A 278 11.74 1.06 -22.17
CA VAL A 278 12.62 2.03 -22.83
C VAL A 278 12.32 3.42 -22.29
N GLN A 279 13.35 4.05 -21.74
CA GLN A 279 13.29 5.47 -21.39
C GLN A 279 13.99 6.30 -22.48
N PHE A 280 13.29 7.30 -22.97
CA PHE A 280 13.78 8.19 -24.01
C PHE A 280 14.53 9.39 -23.43
N GLN A 281 15.38 10.04 -24.25
CA GLN A 281 16.07 11.27 -23.87
C GLN A 281 15.09 12.41 -23.55
N SER A 282 13.91 12.39 -24.15
CA SER A 282 12.80 13.31 -23.83
C SER A 282 12.23 13.14 -22.43
N GLY A 283 12.57 12.05 -21.72
CA GLY A 283 12.01 11.67 -20.41
C GLY A 283 10.74 10.82 -20.53
N ASP A 284 10.21 10.60 -21.75
CA ASP A 284 9.09 9.67 -21.97
C ASP A 284 9.52 8.24 -21.73
N ARG A 285 8.59 7.38 -21.29
CA ARG A 285 8.82 5.95 -21.05
C ARG A 285 7.76 5.10 -21.74
N VAL A 286 8.19 4.04 -22.38
CA VAL A 286 7.34 2.95 -22.87
C VAL A 286 7.75 1.69 -22.15
N GLU A 287 6.78 0.92 -21.69
CA GLU A 287 7.02 -0.32 -20.99
C GLU A 287 6.05 -1.41 -21.40
N GLY A 288 6.47 -2.63 -21.17
CA GLY A 288 5.65 -3.83 -21.37
C GLY A 288 5.78 -4.76 -20.19
N ASP A 289 4.87 -5.72 -20.10
CA ASP A 289 4.97 -6.88 -19.23
C ASP A 289 4.38 -8.10 -19.92
N ILE A 290 5.03 -9.21 -19.78
CA ILE A 290 4.55 -10.52 -20.23
C ILE A 290 4.62 -11.43 -19.02
N SER A 291 3.46 -11.86 -18.52
CA SER A 291 3.38 -12.65 -17.30
C SER A 291 2.64 -13.97 -17.51
N SER A 292 3.08 -15.00 -16.82
CA SER A 292 2.44 -16.32 -16.75
C SER A 292 2.18 -16.67 -15.29
N THR A 293 0.91 -16.82 -14.96
CA THR A 293 0.45 -17.12 -13.61
C THR A 293 -0.12 -18.53 -13.53
N TYR A 294 0.24 -19.24 -12.47
CA TYR A 294 -0.42 -20.42 -11.96
C TYR A 294 -1.00 -20.07 -10.59
N ASP A 295 -2.28 -20.27 -10.37
CA ASP A 295 -2.94 -20.00 -9.10
C ASP A 295 -3.95 -21.10 -8.75
N VAL A 296 -3.98 -21.52 -7.50
CA VAL A 296 -4.93 -22.47 -6.96
C VAL A 296 -5.93 -21.76 -6.07
N LEU A 297 -7.17 -21.75 -6.47
CA LEU A 297 -8.26 -21.26 -5.61
C LEU A 297 -8.62 -22.36 -4.60
N PRO A 298 -8.46 -22.13 -3.29
CA PRO A 298 -8.77 -23.13 -2.27
C PRO A 298 -10.28 -23.26 -1.96
N PHE A 299 -11.07 -22.31 -2.44
CA PHE A 299 -12.54 -22.24 -2.32
C PHE A 299 -13.10 -21.49 -3.52
N ASP A 300 -14.42 -21.57 -3.70
CA ASP A 300 -15.13 -20.79 -4.70
C ASP A 300 -14.95 -19.29 -4.42
N PHE A 301 -14.49 -18.55 -5.41
CA PHE A 301 -14.11 -17.14 -5.26
C PHE A 301 -14.99 -16.25 -6.12
N GLU A 302 -15.72 -15.34 -5.49
CA GLU A 302 -16.50 -14.31 -6.17
C GLU A 302 -15.56 -13.15 -6.57
N VAL A 303 -15.27 -13.04 -7.88
CA VAL A 303 -14.33 -12.05 -8.43
C VAL A 303 -15.02 -10.74 -8.75
N ALA A 304 -16.31 -10.76 -9.03
CA ALA A 304 -17.19 -9.61 -9.25
C ALA A 304 -18.62 -10.03 -8.85
N ASP A 305 -19.52 -9.06 -8.68
CA ASP A 305 -20.92 -9.30 -8.26
C ASP A 305 -21.60 -10.38 -9.12
N GLY A 306 -21.93 -11.51 -8.48
CA GLY A 306 -22.55 -12.67 -9.13
C GLY A 306 -21.62 -13.51 -10.02
N VAL A 307 -20.30 -13.21 -10.12
CA VAL A 307 -19.34 -13.97 -10.93
C VAL A 307 -18.43 -14.79 -10.03
N VAL A 308 -18.77 -16.07 -9.85
CA VAL A 308 -18.08 -16.99 -8.95
C VAL A 308 -17.17 -17.94 -9.72
N LEU A 309 -15.88 -17.87 -9.44
CA LEU A 309 -14.87 -18.79 -9.97
C LEU A 309 -14.82 -20.05 -9.11
N PRO A 310 -14.99 -21.26 -9.70
CA PRO A 310 -14.88 -22.51 -8.95
C PRO A 310 -13.50 -22.72 -8.32
N MET A 311 -13.45 -23.39 -7.19
CA MET A 311 -12.20 -23.87 -6.59
C MET A 311 -11.41 -24.74 -7.59
N GLY A 312 -10.08 -24.62 -7.58
CA GLY A 312 -9.21 -25.44 -8.44
C GLY A 312 -7.99 -24.68 -8.97
N PRO A 313 -7.16 -25.37 -9.77
CA PRO A 313 -5.97 -24.78 -10.35
C PRO A 313 -6.28 -24.05 -11.66
N TYR A 314 -5.69 -22.87 -11.82
CA TYR A 314 -5.78 -22.06 -13.03
C TYR A 314 -4.40 -21.72 -13.57
N ARG A 315 -4.31 -21.59 -14.91
CA ARG A 315 -3.09 -21.13 -15.59
C ARG A 315 -3.48 -20.13 -16.66
N TYR A 316 -2.88 -18.97 -16.61
CA TYR A 316 -3.17 -17.92 -17.55
C TYR A 316 -1.96 -17.02 -17.81
N ALA A 317 -2.00 -16.32 -18.93
CA ALA A 317 -0.99 -15.35 -19.31
C ALA A 317 -1.64 -13.99 -19.57
N THR A 318 -0.96 -12.94 -19.11
CA THR A 318 -1.37 -11.55 -19.28
C THR A 318 -0.25 -10.74 -19.92
N PHE A 319 -0.64 -9.66 -20.57
CA PHE A 319 0.23 -8.71 -21.23
C PHE A 319 -0.10 -7.32 -20.75
N ARG A 320 0.92 -6.49 -20.55
CA ARG A 320 0.77 -5.07 -20.30
C ARG A 320 1.56 -4.26 -21.32
N VAL A 321 1.00 -3.14 -21.74
CA VAL A 321 1.68 -2.08 -22.47
C VAL A 321 1.40 -0.78 -21.76
N GLY A 322 2.45 -0.03 -21.44
CA GLY A 322 2.39 1.24 -20.73
C GLY A 322 3.12 2.33 -21.50
N PHE A 323 2.61 3.55 -21.38
CA PHE A 323 3.24 4.79 -21.81
C PHE A 323 3.11 5.84 -20.72
N GLU A 324 4.21 6.47 -20.39
CA GLU A 324 4.27 7.62 -19.48
C GLU A 324 5.01 8.76 -20.15
N SER A 325 4.39 9.93 -20.21
CA SER A 325 5.04 11.14 -20.71
C SER A 325 5.94 11.77 -19.66
N ALA A 326 6.95 12.49 -20.09
CA ALA A 326 7.94 13.12 -19.22
C ALA A 326 7.32 14.06 -18.17
N SER A 327 7.69 13.89 -16.92
CA SER A 327 7.14 14.62 -15.75
C SER A 327 7.51 16.11 -15.69
N HIS A 328 8.51 16.56 -16.45
CA HIS A 328 8.91 17.99 -16.50
C HIS A 328 7.98 18.86 -17.34
N ARG A 329 7.08 18.26 -18.13
CA ARG A 329 6.12 19.00 -18.94
C ARG A 329 4.99 19.57 -18.06
N PRO A 330 4.34 20.66 -18.48
CA PRO A 330 3.17 21.20 -17.79
C PRO A 330 1.95 20.25 -17.88
N TRP A 331 1.99 19.27 -18.77
CA TRP A 331 1.00 18.21 -18.91
C TRP A 331 1.67 16.84 -18.85
N GLN A 332 1.00 15.87 -18.29
CA GLN A 332 1.42 14.47 -18.24
C GLN A 332 0.29 13.58 -18.71
N VAL A 333 0.64 12.54 -19.44
CA VAL A 333 -0.26 11.47 -19.89
C VAL A 333 0.33 10.16 -19.41
N GLU A 334 -0.49 9.35 -18.80
CA GLU A 334 -0.21 7.97 -18.46
C GLU A 334 -1.26 7.08 -19.12
N LEU A 335 -0.82 6.02 -19.77
CA LEU A 335 -1.67 5.04 -20.40
C LEU A 335 -1.15 3.65 -20.10
N ASN A 336 -1.96 2.83 -19.41
CA ASN A 336 -1.69 1.45 -19.14
C ASN A 336 -2.81 0.57 -19.70
N ARG A 337 -2.43 -0.48 -20.41
CA ARG A 337 -3.36 -1.49 -20.92
C ARG A 337 -2.90 -2.86 -20.52
N HIS A 338 -3.64 -3.50 -19.60
CA HIS A 338 -3.50 -4.91 -19.25
C HIS A 338 -4.53 -5.73 -20.01
N PHE A 339 -4.14 -6.85 -20.57
CA PHE A 339 -5.06 -7.73 -21.30
C PHE A 339 -4.51 -9.15 -21.35
N GLY A 340 -5.39 -10.11 -21.51
CA GLY A 340 -4.99 -11.50 -21.64
C GLY A 340 -6.01 -12.48 -21.10
N ARG A 341 -5.54 -13.68 -20.76
CA ARG A 341 -6.36 -14.66 -20.06
C ARG A 341 -6.43 -14.31 -18.58
N PHE A 342 -7.54 -14.60 -17.95
CA PHE A 342 -7.76 -14.37 -16.53
C PHE A 342 -8.64 -15.50 -15.99
N TYR A 343 -8.06 -16.32 -15.13
CA TYR A 343 -8.64 -17.56 -14.66
C TYR A 343 -9.22 -18.41 -15.81
N SER A 344 -10.56 -18.56 -15.87
CA SER A 344 -11.27 -19.34 -16.89
C SER A 344 -11.59 -18.58 -18.17
N GLY A 345 -11.39 -17.24 -18.20
CA GLY A 345 -11.80 -16.39 -19.30
C GLY A 345 -10.73 -15.38 -19.74
N ARG A 346 -11.16 -14.12 -19.91
CA ARG A 346 -10.31 -13.01 -20.35
C ARG A 346 -10.59 -11.76 -19.55
N LEU A 347 -9.55 -10.97 -19.33
CA LEU A 347 -9.62 -9.65 -18.72
C LEU A 347 -8.95 -8.62 -19.63
N ALA A 348 -9.52 -7.43 -19.63
CA ALA A 348 -8.91 -6.26 -20.22
C ALA A 348 -9.13 -5.08 -19.27
N GLU A 349 -8.05 -4.48 -18.81
CA GLU A 349 -8.02 -3.29 -17.99
C GLU A 349 -7.31 -2.15 -18.74
N THR A 350 -7.88 -0.97 -18.69
CA THR A 350 -7.29 0.22 -19.29
C THR A 350 -7.30 1.34 -18.27
N GLU A 351 -6.14 1.85 -17.95
CA GLU A 351 -5.95 3.01 -17.12
C GLU A 351 -5.46 4.18 -17.96
N VAL A 352 -6.13 5.32 -17.83
CA VAL A 352 -5.76 6.56 -18.50
C VAL A 352 -5.64 7.64 -17.44
N GLY A 353 -4.44 8.18 -17.28
CA GLY A 353 -4.12 9.29 -16.40
C GLY A 353 -3.79 10.54 -17.20
N LEU A 354 -4.38 11.66 -16.82
CA LEU A 354 -4.08 12.99 -17.37
C LEU A 354 -3.78 13.92 -16.21
N SER A 355 -2.70 14.70 -16.29
CA SER A 355 -2.44 15.78 -15.33
C SER A 355 -1.98 17.04 -16.04
N LEU A 356 -2.37 18.19 -15.49
CA LEU A 356 -2.07 19.51 -16.04
C LEU A 356 -1.65 20.43 -14.89
N ARG A 357 -0.51 21.10 -15.04
CA ARG A 357 0.01 22.12 -14.13
C ARG A 357 0.04 23.47 -14.80
N LEU A 358 -0.80 24.39 -14.35
CA LEU A 358 -0.93 25.72 -14.93
C LEU A 358 -0.24 26.75 -14.04
N LYS A 359 0.84 27.36 -14.54
CA LYS A 359 1.58 28.48 -13.90
C LYS A 359 1.95 28.26 -12.41
N GLY A 360 2.03 27.00 -11.96
CA GLY A 360 2.35 26.67 -10.57
C GLY A 360 1.22 26.88 -9.54
N TYR A 361 0.10 27.46 -9.95
CA TYR A 361 -1.04 27.78 -9.05
C TYR A 361 -2.19 26.78 -9.16
N VAL A 362 -2.38 26.18 -10.32
CA VAL A 362 -3.49 25.25 -10.57
C VAL A 362 -2.95 23.91 -11.03
N THR A 363 -3.43 22.86 -10.40
CA THR A 363 -3.20 21.47 -10.82
C THR A 363 -4.55 20.83 -11.13
N LEU A 364 -4.65 20.15 -12.26
CA LEU A 364 -5.80 19.36 -12.63
C LEU A 364 -5.34 17.93 -12.91
N GLY A 365 -6.07 16.95 -12.44
CA GLY A 365 -5.81 15.53 -12.69
C GLY A 365 -7.11 14.81 -12.99
N ALA A 366 -7.04 13.84 -13.89
CA ALA A 366 -8.13 12.92 -14.18
C ALA A 366 -7.55 11.52 -14.37
N VAL A 367 -8.15 10.51 -13.74
CA VAL A 367 -7.81 9.09 -13.93
C VAL A 367 -9.09 8.33 -14.23
N ALA A 368 -9.02 7.44 -15.21
CA ALA A 368 -10.08 6.48 -15.51
C ALA A 368 -9.47 5.08 -15.54
N ASN A 369 -9.95 4.19 -14.70
CA ASN A 369 -9.64 2.76 -14.74
C ASN A 369 -10.87 2.00 -15.21
N LEU A 370 -10.75 1.31 -16.36
CA LEU A 370 -11.83 0.62 -17.06
C LEU A 370 -11.49 -0.87 -17.14
N ILE A 371 -12.23 -1.68 -16.38
CA ILE A 371 -12.03 -3.13 -16.29
C ILE A 371 -13.17 -3.85 -17.00
N ARG A 372 -12.83 -4.83 -17.83
CA ARG A 372 -13.77 -5.68 -18.56
C ARG A 372 -13.38 -7.14 -18.41
N GLY A 373 -14.17 -7.90 -17.67
CA GLY A 373 -14.06 -9.34 -17.52
C GLY A 373 -15.06 -10.07 -18.41
N ARG A 374 -14.61 -11.14 -19.08
CA ARG A 374 -15.45 -12.02 -19.92
C ARG A 374 -15.10 -13.46 -19.54
N LEU A 375 -15.90 -14.05 -18.68
CA LEU A 375 -15.68 -15.39 -18.13
C LEU A 375 -16.87 -16.30 -18.41
N PRO A 376 -16.67 -17.63 -18.46
CA PRO A 376 -17.79 -18.57 -18.58
C PRO A 376 -18.83 -18.47 -17.43
N GLN A 377 -18.42 -17.97 -16.27
CA GLN A 377 -19.25 -17.77 -15.08
C GLN A 377 -20.09 -16.50 -15.14
N GLY A 378 -19.73 -15.55 -15.98
CA GLY A 378 -20.41 -14.27 -16.14
C GLY A 378 -19.47 -13.19 -16.66
N ASP A 379 -20.05 -12.17 -17.25
CA ASP A 379 -19.36 -10.98 -17.73
C ASP A 379 -19.50 -9.85 -16.70
N PHE A 380 -18.46 -9.03 -16.54
CA PHE A 380 -18.51 -7.83 -15.71
C PHE A 380 -17.76 -6.67 -16.34
N ASP A 381 -18.27 -5.48 -16.12
CA ASP A 381 -17.62 -4.22 -16.48
C ASP A 381 -17.59 -3.34 -15.22
N GLU A 382 -16.39 -3.03 -14.73
CA GLU A 382 -16.17 -2.26 -13.52
C GLU A 382 -15.27 -1.07 -13.84
N ASN A 383 -15.69 0.13 -13.42
CA ASN A 383 -14.99 1.34 -13.76
C ASN A 383 -14.80 2.22 -12.54
N VAL A 384 -13.63 2.86 -12.46
CA VAL A 384 -13.32 3.90 -11.46
C VAL A 384 -12.91 5.17 -12.18
N TYR A 385 -13.46 6.29 -11.74
CA TYR A 385 -13.15 7.62 -12.26
C TYR A 385 -12.74 8.54 -11.13
N GLU A 386 -11.66 9.28 -11.33
CA GLU A 386 -11.11 10.23 -10.37
C GLU A 386 -10.84 11.57 -11.02
N LEU A 387 -11.19 12.64 -10.32
CA LEU A 387 -10.87 14.01 -10.70
C LEU A 387 -10.22 14.71 -9.51
N LYS A 388 -9.07 15.31 -9.74
CA LYS A 388 -8.32 16.11 -8.75
C LYS A 388 -8.17 17.53 -9.27
N ALA A 389 -8.48 18.53 -8.44
CA ALA A 389 -8.28 19.93 -8.77
C ALA A 389 -7.66 20.66 -7.58
N GLY A 390 -6.47 21.21 -7.77
CA GLY A 390 -5.73 21.96 -6.76
C GLY A 390 -5.59 23.42 -7.17
N LEU A 391 -5.87 24.34 -6.24
CA LEU A 391 -5.59 25.76 -6.33
C LEU A 391 -4.63 26.14 -5.20
N PHE A 392 -3.43 26.57 -5.53
CA PHE A 392 -2.38 26.95 -4.59
C PHE A 392 -2.12 28.45 -4.71
N LEU A 393 -2.69 29.23 -3.79
CA LEU A 393 -2.53 30.68 -3.75
C LEU A 393 -1.13 31.08 -3.27
N SER A 394 -0.53 30.25 -2.42
CA SER A 394 0.87 30.32 -1.98
C SER A 394 1.37 28.91 -1.63
N PRO A 395 2.66 28.70 -1.31
CA PRO A 395 3.15 27.45 -0.76
C PRO A 395 2.44 27.03 0.55
N ASP A 396 1.89 28.00 1.28
CA ASP A 396 1.28 27.82 2.58
C ASP A 396 -0.25 27.74 2.53
N LEU A 397 -0.88 28.12 1.41
CA LEU A 397 -2.34 28.15 1.29
C LEU A 397 -2.79 27.44 0.00
N GLY A 398 -3.45 26.30 0.17
CA GLY A 398 -3.95 25.48 -0.92
C GLY A 398 -5.36 24.95 -0.67
N LEU A 399 -6.14 24.90 -1.74
CA LEU A 399 -7.45 24.25 -1.79
C LEU A 399 -7.36 23.07 -2.75
N MET A 400 -7.65 21.87 -2.25
CA MET A 400 -7.69 20.63 -3.03
C MET A 400 -9.12 20.11 -3.10
N ASN A 401 -9.56 19.74 -4.28
CA ASN A 401 -10.83 19.05 -4.51
C ASN A 401 -10.54 17.68 -5.12
N TYR A 402 -11.19 16.68 -4.61
CA TYR A 402 -11.11 15.31 -5.06
C TYR A 402 -12.50 14.73 -5.28
N VAL A 403 -12.78 14.24 -6.47
CA VAL A 403 -14.04 13.61 -6.83
C VAL A 403 -13.73 12.22 -7.35
N GLN A 404 -14.41 11.21 -6.84
CA GLN A 404 -14.26 9.83 -7.30
C GLN A 404 -15.61 9.14 -7.44
N TYR A 405 -15.75 8.32 -8.46
CA TYR A 405 -16.92 7.49 -8.70
C TYR A 405 -16.48 6.08 -9.08
N ASP A 406 -17.17 5.06 -8.57
CA ASP A 406 -17.00 3.68 -9.02
C ASP A 406 -18.36 3.02 -9.31
N ASP A 407 -18.34 2.09 -10.25
CA ASP A 407 -19.55 1.37 -10.68
C ASP A 407 -19.89 0.20 -9.74
N VAL A 408 -18.96 -0.26 -8.91
CA VAL A 408 -19.16 -1.39 -7.98
C VAL A 408 -20.02 -0.94 -6.81
N SER A 409 -19.56 0.04 -6.04
CA SER A 409 -20.36 0.63 -4.96
C SER A 409 -21.45 1.58 -5.44
N LYS A 410 -21.38 2.01 -6.71
CA LYS A 410 -22.27 3.02 -7.32
C LYS A 410 -22.26 4.35 -6.57
N GLN A 411 -21.17 4.66 -5.89
CA GLN A 411 -21.04 5.85 -5.06
C GLN A 411 -20.18 6.91 -5.73
N LEU A 412 -20.64 8.15 -5.61
CA LEU A 412 -19.88 9.35 -5.93
C LEU A 412 -19.42 10.00 -4.62
N GLY A 413 -18.12 10.16 -4.46
CA GLY A 413 -17.53 10.88 -3.33
C GLY A 413 -16.92 12.20 -3.77
N TRP A 414 -17.11 13.25 -3.01
CA TRP A 414 -16.44 14.53 -3.16
C TRP A 414 -15.82 14.95 -1.84
N GLN A 415 -14.52 15.28 -1.87
CA GLN A 415 -13.80 15.90 -0.77
C GLN A 415 -13.27 17.25 -1.22
N SER A 416 -13.47 18.29 -0.41
CA SER A 416 -12.83 19.59 -0.55
C SER A 416 -12.00 19.86 0.71
N ARG A 417 -10.72 20.18 0.54
CA ARG A 417 -9.77 20.39 1.64
C ARG A 417 -9.01 21.69 1.43
N LEU A 418 -9.22 22.65 2.32
CA LEU A 418 -8.39 23.84 2.49
C LEU A 418 -7.31 23.52 3.51
N ARG A 419 -6.05 23.78 3.18
CA ARG A 419 -4.91 23.75 4.08
C ARG A 419 -4.28 25.14 4.12
N TRP A 420 -4.09 25.65 5.32
CA TRP A 420 -3.37 26.90 5.54
C TRP A 420 -2.29 26.69 6.61
N GLN A 421 -1.05 26.77 6.20
CA GLN A 421 0.10 26.74 7.09
C GLN A 421 0.43 28.18 7.52
N ILE A 422 0.07 28.53 8.76
CA ILE A 422 0.29 29.88 9.29
C ILE A 422 1.77 30.10 9.58
N MET A 423 2.43 29.07 10.12
CA MET A 423 3.86 29.01 10.39
C MET A 423 4.31 27.55 10.28
N PRO A 424 5.60 27.27 10.07
CA PRO A 424 6.09 25.89 10.03
C PRO A 424 5.66 25.07 11.26
N GLY A 425 4.86 24.02 11.03
CA GLY A 425 4.29 23.16 12.07
C GLY A 425 2.94 23.61 12.65
N ASN A 426 2.44 24.80 12.30
CA ASN A 426 1.12 25.29 12.72
C ASN A 426 0.20 25.41 11.50
N GLU A 427 -0.80 24.56 11.45
CA GLU A 427 -1.66 24.39 10.28
C GLU A 427 -3.14 24.44 10.65
N VAL A 428 -3.92 24.99 9.75
CA VAL A 428 -5.39 24.98 9.82
C VAL A 428 -5.92 24.18 8.64
N PHE A 429 -6.83 23.28 8.93
CA PHE A 429 -7.53 22.49 7.93
C PHE A 429 -9.03 22.76 8.02
N LEU A 430 -9.66 22.94 6.86
CA LEU A 430 -11.09 22.87 6.68
C LEU A 430 -11.38 21.80 5.65
N VAL A 431 -12.05 20.75 6.06
CA VAL A 431 -12.35 19.60 5.20
C VAL A 431 -13.85 19.43 5.12
N TYR A 432 -14.36 19.27 3.92
CA TYR A 432 -15.75 18.94 3.65
C TYR A 432 -15.83 17.71 2.76
N ASN A 433 -16.53 16.69 3.22
CA ASN A 433 -16.79 15.45 2.51
C ASN A 433 -18.27 15.30 2.23
N ARG A 434 -18.64 14.89 1.05
CA ARG A 434 -20.00 14.55 0.69
C ARG A 434 -20.05 13.34 -0.21
N ASN A 435 -20.95 12.41 0.10
CA ASN A 435 -21.12 11.17 -0.64
C ASN A 435 -22.56 11.06 -1.16
N TRP A 436 -22.68 10.45 -2.32
CA TRP A 436 -23.95 10.14 -2.95
C TRP A 436 -23.90 8.70 -3.46
N GLU A 437 -25.05 8.05 -3.47
CA GLU A 437 -25.27 6.76 -4.08
C GLU A 437 -26.12 6.91 -5.34
N ARG A 438 -25.75 6.23 -6.42
CA ARG A 438 -26.56 6.13 -7.62
C ARG A 438 -27.65 5.10 -7.41
N ARG A 439 -28.86 5.53 -7.16
CA ARG A 439 -30.02 4.65 -7.05
C ARG A 439 -30.53 4.25 -8.42
N TRP A 440 -30.93 3.00 -8.57
CA TRP A 440 -31.59 2.49 -9.75
C TRP A 440 -33.06 2.97 -9.76
N ASP A 441 -33.25 4.21 -10.20
CA ASP A 441 -34.53 4.89 -10.38
C ASP A 441 -34.66 5.24 -11.87
N PRO A 442 -35.87 5.24 -12.51
CA PRO A 442 -36.05 5.67 -13.90
C PRO A 442 -35.47 7.02 -14.25
N MET A 443 -35.20 7.88 -13.27
CA MET A 443 -34.53 9.17 -13.44
C MET A 443 -33.03 9.18 -13.18
N ARG A 444 -32.40 8.05 -12.84
CA ARG A 444 -30.95 7.89 -12.59
C ARG A 444 -30.35 8.95 -11.67
N ARG A 445 -31.03 9.30 -10.59
CA ARG A 445 -30.60 10.35 -9.68
C ARG A 445 -29.61 9.84 -8.65
N PHE A 446 -28.59 10.67 -8.32
CA PHE A 446 -27.74 10.45 -7.16
C PHE A 446 -28.51 10.90 -5.89
N ALA A 447 -28.66 9.99 -4.94
CA ALA A 447 -29.22 10.28 -3.62
C ALA A 447 -28.10 10.57 -2.62
N PRO A 448 -28.17 11.63 -1.79
CA PRO A 448 -27.16 11.89 -0.78
C PRO A 448 -27.14 10.75 0.26
N LEU A 449 -25.94 10.27 0.59
CA LEU A 449 -25.69 9.33 1.67
C LEU A 449 -25.35 10.03 2.98
N GLY A 450 -24.65 11.16 2.88
CA GLY A 450 -24.25 11.97 4.03
C GLY A 450 -23.22 13.01 3.65
N ASP A 451 -23.06 13.98 4.53
CA ASP A 451 -22.02 14.99 4.47
C ASP A 451 -21.35 15.15 5.83
N HIS A 452 -20.08 15.52 5.81
CA HIS A 452 -19.29 15.69 7.02
C HIS A 452 -18.29 16.84 6.81
N GLY A 453 -18.33 17.80 7.75
CA GLY A 453 -17.42 18.94 7.78
C GLY A 453 -16.53 18.89 9.01
N VAL A 454 -15.23 19.13 8.84
CA VAL A 454 -14.25 19.16 9.93
C VAL A 454 -13.42 20.42 9.86
N PHE A 455 -13.27 21.06 11.00
CA PHE A 455 -12.31 22.12 11.24
C PHE A 455 -11.24 21.62 12.21
N LYS A 456 -9.97 21.67 11.81
CA LYS A 456 -8.84 21.23 12.63
C LYS A 456 -7.77 22.31 12.69
N VAL A 457 -7.22 22.52 13.88
CA VAL A 457 -6.03 23.34 14.12
C VAL A 457 -4.95 22.44 14.68
N GLN A 458 -3.82 22.40 14.00
CA GLN A 458 -2.61 21.73 14.48
C GLN A 458 -1.63 22.76 14.96
N LEU A 459 -1.15 22.61 16.20
CA LEU A 459 -0.14 23.46 16.80
C LEU A 459 1.08 22.62 17.18
N THR A 460 2.24 23.04 16.71
CA THR A 460 3.50 22.42 17.10
C THR A 460 4.23 23.36 18.07
N ILE A 461 4.44 22.89 19.27
CA ILE A 461 5.25 23.57 20.28
C ILE A 461 6.66 22.98 20.19
N ARG A 462 7.61 23.82 19.85
CA ARG A 462 9.03 23.44 19.90
C ARG A 462 9.64 24.07 21.14
N PRO A 463 10.31 23.25 22.01
CA PRO A 463 10.99 23.76 23.20
C PRO A 463 12.20 24.62 22.85
#